data_52eaafd51bffff80e45fccc43bc1db7a
#
_entry.id   52eaafd51bffff80e45fccc43bc1db7a
#
_cell.length_a   1.000
_cell.length_b   1.000
_cell.length_c   1.000
_cell.angle_alpha   90.00
_cell.angle_beta   90.00
_cell.angle_gamma   90.00
#
_symmetry.space_group_name_H-M   'P 1'
#
loop_
_entity.id
_entity.type
_entity.pdbx_description
1 polymer ?
#
loop_
_entity_poly.entity_id
_entity_poly.type
_entity_poly.pdbx_seq_one_letter_code
_entity_poly.pdbx_strand_id
1 'polypeptide(L)'
;MNEINTNHIRNFQNELLEKKLSKNTLRIIESQAKCVFNFAVKYYNLESNPMSKVKTIGSRKNTREFSIWSLEEFQKFISVIEDVQDVVFFSLLFWTGMRVGEAIALNIKDVDFENKKLNVNKTVSRSFNGDIITKTKTESSIRKIALTDKTLELLKKQINRIYKPANSQRLFDFGRGYARKRFLEYVELSKVKKIRMHDLRHSHASFLIQKGVNILAISKRLGHEDIKMTLNTYAHLYEEENKRMIDILNKI
;
A
#
# COMPACT_ATOMS: atom_id res chain seq x y z
N MET A 1 -37.87 -6.53 1.18
CA MET A 1 -37.19 -5.23 0.99
C MET A 1 -38.16 -4.06 0.84
N ASN A 2 -39.33 -4.25 0.30
CA ASN A 2 -40.33 -3.17 0.11
C ASN A 2 -40.84 -2.53 1.43
N GLU A 3 -40.62 -3.17 2.57
CA GLU A 3 -40.99 -2.66 3.90
C GLU A 3 -39.94 -1.74 4.52
N ILE A 4 -38.74 -1.69 3.93
CA ILE A 4 -37.63 -0.87 4.46
C ILE A 4 -37.85 0.58 4.02
N ASN A 5 -38.11 1.43 5.00
CA ASN A 5 -38.33 2.86 4.81
C ASN A 5 -37.19 3.71 5.42
N THR A 6 -37.32 5.02 5.28
CA THR A 6 -36.33 5.99 5.76
C THR A 6 -36.07 5.91 7.27
N ASN A 7 -37.09 5.52 8.08
CA ASN A 7 -36.93 5.39 9.52
C ASN A 7 -36.05 4.20 9.88
N HIS A 8 -36.19 3.07 9.19
CA HIS A 8 -35.30 1.91 9.36
C HIS A 8 -33.85 2.27 9.03
N ILE A 9 -33.63 3.07 7.98
CA ILE A 9 -32.29 3.53 7.62
C ILE A 9 -31.69 4.47 8.69
N ARG A 10 -32.50 5.38 9.26
CA ARG A 10 -32.05 6.25 10.35
C ARG A 10 -31.69 5.45 11.62
N ASN A 11 -32.51 4.47 11.99
CA ASN A 11 -32.19 3.57 13.12
C ASN A 11 -30.88 2.84 12.88
N PHE A 12 -30.67 2.27 11.69
CA PHE A 12 -29.41 1.65 11.30
C PHE A 12 -28.22 2.62 11.41
N GLN A 13 -28.36 3.87 10.98
CA GLN A 13 -27.33 4.90 11.11
C GLN A 13 -27.03 5.21 12.59
N ASN A 14 -28.06 5.31 13.44
CA ASN A 14 -27.88 5.55 14.87
C ASN A 14 -27.12 4.41 15.56
N GLU A 15 -27.50 3.15 15.28
CA GLU A 15 -26.76 1.98 15.78
C GLU A 15 -25.28 1.97 15.33
N LEU A 16 -25.00 2.41 14.10
CA LEU A 16 -23.63 2.52 13.61
C LEU A 16 -22.84 3.60 14.34
N LEU A 17 -23.46 4.73 14.66
CA LEU A 17 -22.84 5.83 15.41
C LEU A 17 -22.49 5.42 16.83
N GLU A 18 -23.34 4.64 17.50
CA GLU A 18 -23.07 4.09 18.85
C GLU A 18 -21.81 3.18 18.89
N LYS A 19 -21.51 2.49 17.79
CA LYS A 19 -20.34 1.60 17.68
C LYS A 19 -19.00 2.33 17.66
N LYS A 20 -18.96 3.67 17.77
CA LYS A 20 -17.73 4.50 17.79
C LYS A 20 -16.75 4.20 16.65
N LEU A 21 -17.27 3.85 15.47
CA LEU A 21 -16.47 3.54 14.28
C LEU A 21 -15.84 4.81 13.69
N SER A 22 -14.73 4.65 12.95
CA SER A 22 -14.14 5.78 12.23
C SER A 22 -15.08 6.32 11.14
N LYS A 23 -15.04 7.64 10.88
CA LYS A 23 -15.88 8.28 9.84
C LYS A 23 -15.73 7.60 8.47
N ASN A 24 -14.53 7.12 8.14
CA ASN A 24 -14.31 6.37 6.90
C ASN A 24 -14.95 4.98 6.92
N THR A 25 -14.93 4.28 8.07
CA THR A 25 -15.59 2.98 8.22
C THR A 25 -17.10 3.13 8.08
N LEU A 26 -17.70 4.13 8.74
CA LEU A 26 -19.12 4.46 8.60
C LEU A 26 -19.49 4.68 7.14
N ARG A 27 -18.72 5.51 6.42
CA ARG A 27 -18.95 5.76 4.99
C ARG A 27 -18.86 4.48 4.14
N ILE A 28 -17.91 3.58 4.44
CA ILE A 28 -17.78 2.32 3.70
C ILE A 28 -19.01 1.45 3.93
N ILE A 29 -19.46 1.29 5.18
CA ILE A 29 -20.64 0.48 5.51
C ILE A 29 -21.89 1.04 4.79
N GLU A 30 -22.12 2.35 4.86
CA GLU A 30 -23.23 3.00 4.15
C GLU A 30 -23.14 2.81 2.63
N SER A 31 -21.95 2.94 2.06
CA SER A 31 -21.73 2.72 0.63
C SER A 31 -22.08 1.29 0.22
N GLN A 32 -21.70 0.29 1.04
CA GLN A 32 -22.07 -1.11 0.78
C GLN A 32 -23.59 -1.32 0.87
N ALA A 33 -24.23 -0.80 1.91
CA ALA A 33 -25.70 -0.87 2.06
C ALA A 33 -26.41 -0.18 0.87
N LYS A 34 -25.93 0.99 0.45
CA LYS A 34 -26.44 1.69 -0.73
C LYS A 34 -26.31 0.87 -2.01
N CYS A 35 -25.19 0.14 -2.19
CA CYS A 35 -25.00 -0.76 -3.32
C CYS A 35 -26.03 -1.89 -3.32
N VAL A 36 -26.33 -2.50 -2.17
CA VAL A 36 -27.33 -3.56 -2.04
C VAL A 36 -28.72 -3.06 -2.45
N PHE A 37 -29.14 -1.88 -1.98
CA PHE A 37 -30.42 -1.31 -2.37
C PHE A 37 -30.47 -0.89 -3.84
N ASN A 38 -29.38 -0.35 -4.40
CA ASN A 38 -29.31 -0.06 -5.84
C ASN A 38 -29.43 -1.34 -6.67
N PHE A 39 -28.84 -2.43 -6.22
CA PHE A 39 -29.00 -3.73 -6.87
C PHE A 39 -30.44 -4.23 -6.81
N ALA A 40 -31.12 -4.05 -5.66
CA ALA A 40 -32.53 -4.41 -5.51
C ALA A 40 -33.47 -3.56 -6.40
N VAL A 41 -33.17 -2.26 -6.56
CA VAL A 41 -33.90 -1.39 -7.51
C VAL A 41 -33.74 -1.91 -8.94
N LYS A 42 -32.51 -2.29 -9.32
CA LYS A 42 -32.19 -2.71 -10.69
C LYS A 42 -32.75 -4.10 -11.07
N TYR A 43 -32.77 -5.04 -10.12
CA TYR A 43 -33.02 -6.45 -10.43
C TYR A 43 -34.18 -7.08 -9.67
N TYR A 44 -34.73 -6.42 -8.64
CA TYR A 44 -35.76 -6.96 -7.76
C TYR A 44 -36.96 -6.05 -7.59
N ASN A 45 -37.19 -5.16 -8.54
CA ASN A 45 -38.35 -4.25 -8.59
C ASN A 45 -38.57 -3.43 -7.31
N LEU A 46 -37.49 -3.11 -6.57
CA LEU A 46 -37.58 -2.12 -5.50
C LEU A 46 -37.81 -0.74 -6.14
N GLU A 47 -38.86 -0.03 -5.74
CA GLU A 47 -39.28 1.22 -6.35
C GLU A 47 -38.22 2.33 -6.27
N SER A 48 -37.55 2.45 -5.12
CA SER A 48 -36.47 3.42 -4.93
C SER A 48 -35.52 2.99 -3.81
N ASN A 49 -34.28 3.47 -3.87
CA ASN A 49 -33.32 3.20 -2.82
C ASN A 49 -33.60 4.08 -1.57
N PRO A 50 -33.98 3.50 -0.41
CA PRO A 50 -34.32 4.27 0.78
C PRO A 50 -33.13 5.04 1.35
N MET A 51 -31.89 4.58 1.10
CA MET A 51 -30.66 5.28 1.54
C MET A 51 -30.37 6.55 0.74
N SER A 52 -30.99 6.77 -0.41
CA SER A 52 -30.81 8.00 -1.18
C SER A 52 -31.52 9.20 -0.54
N LYS A 53 -32.50 8.94 0.35
CA LYS A 53 -33.33 9.96 1.03
C LYS A 53 -32.74 10.40 2.38
N VAL A 54 -31.61 9.82 2.82
CA VAL A 54 -30.96 10.16 4.10
C VAL A 54 -29.57 10.74 3.89
N LYS A 55 -29.13 11.61 4.81
CA LYS A 55 -27.80 12.18 4.78
C LYS A 55 -26.76 11.14 5.22
N THR A 56 -25.64 11.08 4.53
CA THR A 56 -24.52 10.19 4.88
C THR A 56 -23.87 10.60 6.20
N ILE A 57 -23.63 9.63 7.09
CA ILE A 57 -23.01 9.84 8.42
C ILE A 57 -21.47 9.75 8.41
N GLY A 58 -20.87 9.27 7.34
CA GLY A 58 -19.42 9.13 7.22
C GLY A 58 -18.78 10.15 6.27
N SER A 59 -17.47 10.28 6.30
CA SER A 59 -16.74 11.15 5.39
C SER A 59 -15.43 10.52 4.90
N ARG A 60 -14.92 11.00 3.75
CA ARG A 60 -13.63 10.62 3.18
C ARG A 60 -12.42 11.28 3.86
N LYS A 61 -12.62 12.26 4.72
CA LYS A 61 -11.50 13.00 5.33
C LYS A 61 -10.62 12.04 6.13
N ASN A 62 -9.53 11.64 5.53
CA ASN A 62 -8.45 10.93 6.21
C ASN A 62 -7.55 12.00 6.84
N THR A 63 -7.69 12.23 8.12
CA THR A 63 -6.82 13.11 8.92
C THR A 63 -5.59 12.35 9.46
N ARG A 64 -5.32 11.15 8.95
CA ARG A 64 -4.17 10.38 9.43
C ARG A 64 -2.89 10.94 8.80
N GLU A 65 -2.08 11.53 9.62
CA GLU A 65 -0.68 11.76 9.30
C GLU A 65 0.00 10.41 9.03
N PHE A 66 0.76 10.34 7.94
CA PHE A 66 1.55 9.15 7.63
C PHE A 66 2.76 9.14 8.56
N SER A 67 2.92 8.07 9.33
CA SER A 67 4.18 7.82 10.01
C SER A 67 5.14 7.17 9.03
N ILE A 68 6.23 7.87 8.72
CA ILE A 68 7.29 7.40 7.82
C ILE A 68 8.57 7.19 8.62
N TRP A 69 9.43 6.30 8.15
CA TRP A 69 10.79 6.16 8.66
C TRP A 69 11.77 6.99 7.85
N SER A 70 12.75 7.55 8.56
CA SER A 70 13.96 8.06 7.95
C SER A 70 14.85 6.90 7.45
N LEU A 71 15.92 7.22 6.73
CA LEU A 71 16.90 6.22 6.31
C LEU A 71 17.58 5.57 7.52
N GLU A 72 17.90 6.35 8.55
CA GLU A 72 18.54 5.89 9.79
C GLU A 72 17.61 4.93 10.56
N GLU A 73 16.31 5.25 10.68
CA GLU A 73 15.34 4.37 11.30
C GLU A 73 15.21 3.04 10.54
N PHE A 74 15.20 3.10 9.21
CA PHE A 74 15.19 1.89 8.38
C PHE A 74 16.48 1.07 8.54
N GLN A 75 17.64 1.69 8.56
CA GLN A 75 18.92 1.01 8.80
C GLN A 75 18.95 0.34 10.16
N LYS A 76 18.49 1.04 11.20
CA LYS A 76 18.36 0.49 12.54
C LYS A 76 17.38 -0.71 12.59
N PHE A 77 16.28 -0.65 11.85
CA PHE A 77 15.35 -1.78 11.72
C PHE A 77 16.00 -2.99 11.05
N ILE A 78 16.73 -2.79 9.95
CA ILE A 78 17.40 -3.89 9.22
C ILE A 78 18.52 -4.50 10.04
N SER A 79 19.23 -3.72 10.87
CA SER A 79 20.41 -4.21 11.62
C SER A 79 20.09 -5.25 12.70
N VAL A 80 18.84 -5.35 13.14
CA VAL A 80 18.40 -6.34 14.13
C VAL A 80 17.86 -7.64 13.52
N ILE A 81 17.82 -7.73 12.18
CA ILE A 81 17.27 -8.87 11.46
C ILE A 81 18.42 -9.84 11.10
N GLU A 82 18.37 -11.05 11.63
CA GLU A 82 19.34 -12.08 11.33
C GLU A 82 18.94 -12.95 10.13
N ASP A 83 17.63 -13.17 9.93
CA ASP A 83 17.14 -13.99 8.81
C ASP A 83 17.33 -13.27 7.47
N VAL A 84 18.10 -13.88 6.59
CA VAL A 84 18.43 -13.31 5.26
C VAL A 84 17.18 -13.07 4.43
N GLN A 85 16.17 -13.96 4.47
CA GLN A 85 14.94 -13.81 3.71
C GLN A 85 14.15 -12.57 4.15
N ASP A 86 14.08 -12.34 5.48
CA ASP A 86 13.42 -11.17 6.04
C ASP A 86 14.19 -9.88 5.73
N VAL A 87 15.55 -9.89 5.82
CA VAL A 87 16.39 -8.76 5.38
C VAL A 87 16.12 -8.40 3.94
N VAL A 88 16.12 -9.39 3.05
CA VAL A 88 15.87 -9.16 1.61
C VAL A 88 14.47 -8.64 1.37
N PHE A 89 13.46 -9.22 2.03
CA PHE A 89 12.07 -8.84 1.87
C PHE A 89 11.81 -7.39 2.29
N PHE A 90 12.22 -7.00 3.49
CA PHE A 90 11.99 -5.63 3.99
C PHE A 90 12.86 -4.60 3.27
N SER A 91 14.09 -4.97 2.89
CA SER A 91 14.94 -4.12 2.04
C SER A 91 14.30 -3.89 0.67
N LEU A 92 13.73 -4.92 0.06
CA LEU A 92 13.04 -4.80 -1.22
C LEU A 92 11.84 -3.85 -1.11
N LEU A 93 11.02 -3.98 -0.07
CA LEU A 93 9.88 -3.08 0.17
C LEU A 93 10.32 -1.62 0.30
N PHE A 94 11.38 -1.35 1.08
CA PHE A 94 11.85 0.02 1.30
C PHE A 94 12.50 0.60 0.03
N TRP A 95 13.41 -0.14 -0.64
CA TRP A 95 14.15 0.40 -1.78
C TRP A 95 13.38 0.42 -3.09
N THR A 96 12.28 -0.29 -3.22
CA THR A 96 11.46 -0.30 -4.43
C THR A 96 10.12 0.42 -4.27
N GLY A 97 9.64 0.57 -3.04
CA GLY A 97 8.32 1.13 -2.75
C GLY A 97 7.16 0.26 -3.23
N MET A 98 7.39 -1.03 -3.54
CA MET A 98 6.33 -1.92 -3.99
C MET A 98 5.34 -2.27 -2.87
N ARG A 99 4.15 -2.72 -3.25
CA ARG A 99 3.16 -3.17 -2.27
C ARG A 99 3.57 -4.52 -1.69
N VAL A 100 3.25 -4.76 -0.42
CA VAL A 100 3.55 -6.04 0.27
C VAL A 100 3.07 -7.25 -0.53
N GLY A 101 1.84 -7.20 -1.07
CA GLY A 101 1.31 -8.30 -1.86
C GLY A 101 2.03 -8.50 -3.21
N GLU A 102 2.59 -7.45 -3.79
CA GLU A 102 3.43 -7.53 -4.99
C GLU A 102 4.75 -8.23 -4.66
N ALA A 103 5.41 -7.84 -3.56
CA ALA A 103 6.66 -8.46 -3.13
C ALA A 103 6.51 -9.96 -2.81
N ILE A 104 5.46 -10.32 -2.06
CA ILE A 104 5.17 -11.73 -1.75
C ILE A 104 4.88 -12.55 -3.02
N ALA A 105 4.29 -11.94 -4.05
CA ALA A 105 3.94 -12.64 -5.30
C ALA A 105 5.13 -12.85 -6.25
N LEU A 106 6.30 -12.26 -6.00
CA LEU A 106 7.45 -12.35 -6.89
C LEU A 106 7.96 -13.78 -7.08
N ASN A 107 8.27 -14.10 -8.34
CA ASN A 107 8.98 -15.30 -8.72
C ASN A 107 10.43 -14.94 -9.10
N ILE A 108 11.31 -15.93 -9.15
CA ILE A 108 12.71 -15.74 -9.57
C ILE A 108 12.80 -15.10 -10.95
N LYS A 109 11.98 -15.53 -11.92
CA LYS A 109 11.93 -14.98 -13.28
C LYS A 109 11.52 -13.51 -13.38
N ASP A 110 10.95 -12.95 -12.32
CA ASP A 110 10.56 -11.53 -12.31
C ASP A 110 11.77 -10.60 -12.10
N VAL A 111 12.93 -11.15 -11.70
CA VAL A 111 14.19 -10.42 -11.54
C VAL A 111 15.01 -10.53 -12.82
N ASP A 112 15.19 -9.42 -13.50
CA ASP A 112 16.06 -9.28 -14.66
C ASP A 112 17.42 -8.74 -14.18
N PHE A 113 18.38 -9.66 -14.03
CA PHE A 113 19.72 -9.32 -13.53
C PHE A 113 20.57 -8.58 -14.58
N GLU A 114 20.35 -8.82 -15.86
CA GLU A 114 21.11 -8.19 -16.94
C GLU A 114 20.71 -6.70 -17.06
N ASN A 115 19.41 -6.42 -17.12
CA ASN A 115 18.88 -5.07 -17.25
C ASN A 115 18.67 -4.38 -15.90
N LYS A 116 19.01 -5.03 -14.79
CA LYS A 116 18.81 -4.53 -13.42
C LYS A 116 17.40 -4.07 -13.14
N LYS A 117 16.40 -4.87 -13.51
CA LYS A 117 14.97 -4.53 -13.39
C LYS A 117 14.19 -5.63 -12.66
N LEU A 118 13.13 -5.20 -11.99
CA LEU A 118 12.15 -6.07 -11.35
C LEU A 118 10.80 -5.91 -12.05
N ASN A 119 10.22 -7.01 -12.54
CA ASN A 119 8.93 -7.03 -13.20
C ASN A 119 7.82 -7.22 -12.17
N VAL A 120 6.96 -6.20 -12.01
CA VAL A 120 5.81 -6.24 -11.11
C VAL A 120 4.54 -6.37 -11.95
N ASN A 121 3.91 -7.55 -11.95
CA ASN A 121 2.73 -7.85 -12.79
C ASN A 121 1.65 -8.64 -12.05
N LYS A 122 1.88 -9.00 -10.79
CA LYS A 122 0.98 -9.79 -9.97
C LYS A 122 1.02 -9.37 -8.50
N THR A 123 0.04 -9.77 -7.74
CA THR A 123 -0.07 -9.50 -6.30
C THR A 123 -0.74 -10.66 -5.60
N VAL A 124 -0.37 -10.88 -4.33
CA VAL A 124 -1.14 -11.74 -3.43
C VAL A 124 -2.31 -10.92 -2.89
N SER A 125 -3.51 -11.44 -3.05
CA SER A 125 -4.75 -10.89 -2.50
C SER A 125 -5.34 -11.87 -1.51
N ARG A 126 -5.98 -11.36 -0.45
CA ARG A 126 -6.70 -12.22 0.49
C ARG A 126 -8.05 -12.61 -0.11
N SER A 127 -8.31 -13.90 -0.17
CA SER A 127 -9.59 -14.48 -0.51
C SER A 127 -10.24 -15.10 0.73
N PHE A 128 -11.50 -15.53 0.59
CA PHE A 128 -12.21 -16.26 1.64
C PHE A 128 -11.49 -17.56 2.01
N ASN A 129 -10.89 -18.22 1.03
CA ASN A 129 -10.16 -19.50 1.16
C ASN A 129 -8.64 -19.33 1.34
N GLY A 130 -8.15 -18.15 1.75
CA GLY A 130 -6.73 -17.88 1.94
C GLY A 130 -6.13 -16.91 0.93
N ASP A 131 -4.80 -16.85 0.88
CA ASP A 131 -4.06 -15.97 -0.02
C ASP A 131 -4.05 -16.55 -1.45
N ILE A 132 -4.48 -15.75 -2.44
CA ILE A 132 -4.45 -16.09 -3.87
C ILE A 132 -3.56 -15.12 -4.64
N ILE A 133 -2.83 -15.64 -5.63
CA ILE A 133 -2.06 -14.80 -6.55
C ILE A 133 -2.98 -14.38 -7.71
N THR A 134 -3.11 -13.09 -7.91
CA THR A 134 -3.90 -12.48 -8.99
C THR A 134 -3.02 -11.57 -9.83
N LYS A 135 -3.40 -11.33 -11.08
CA LYS A 135 -2.83 -10.21 -11.85
C LYS A 135 -3.13 -8.90 -11.11
N THR A 136 -2.29 -7.92 -11.30
CA THR A 136 -2.56 -6.56 -10.78
C THR A 136 -3.89 -6.03 -11.33
N LYS A 137 -4.65 -5.29 -10.51
CA LYS A 137 -6.02 -4.85 -10.85
C LYS A 137 -6.09 -3.87 -12.03
N THR A 138 -5.01 -3.10 -12.27
CA THR A 138 -4.94 -2.07 -13.31
C THR A 138 -3.67 -2.23 -14.13
N GLU A 139 -3.70 -1.81 -15.39
CA GLU A 139 -2.53 -1.81 -16.27
C GLU A 139 -1.39 -0.94 -15.71
N SER A 140 -1.72 0.20 -15.09
CA SER A 140 -0.75 1.09 -14.43
C SER A 140 0.03 0.42 -13.29
N SER A 141 -0.52 -0.65 -12.71
CA SER A 141 0.17 -1.45 -11.68
C SER A 141 1.22 -2.39 -12.27
N ILE A 142 1.16 -2.69 -13.58
CA ILE A 142 2.18 -3.46 -14.28
C ILE A 142 3.33 -2.50 -14.61
N ARG A 143 4.50 -2.78 -14.04
CA ARG A 143 5.66 -1.91 -14.19
C ARG A 143 6.98 -2.66 -14.02
N LYS A 144 8.03 -2.08 -14.57
CA LYS A 144 9.42 -2.50 -14.35
C LYS A 144 10.09 -1.48 -13.42
N ILE A 145 10.65 -1.96 -12.31
CA ILE A 145 11.34 -1.12 -11.32
C ILE A 145 12.84 -1.31 -11.51
N ALA A 146 13.59 -0.23 -11.77
CA ALA A 146 15.04 -0.27 -11.78
C ALA A 146 15.58 -0.57 -10.38
N LEU A 147 16.54 -1.49 -10.29
CA LEU A 147 17.19 -1.95 -9.06
C LEU A 147 18.61 -1.40 -8.95
N THR A 148 19.04 -1.13 -7.72
CA THR A 148 20.44 -0.84 -7.42
C THR A 148 21.26 -2.13 -7.33
N ASP A 149 22.58 -2.04 -7.50
CA ASP A 149 23.47 -3.20 -7.36
C ASP A 149 23.34 -3.86 -5.99
N LYS A 150 23.24 -3.09 -4.93
CA LYS A 150 22.96 -3.57 -3.57
C LYS A 150 21.68 -4.40 -3.47
N THR A 151 20.61 -3.96 -4.13
CA THR A 151 19.34 -4.70 -4.12
C THR A 151 19.46 -6.01 -4.91
N LEU A 152 20.18 -6.00 -6.03
CA LEU A 152 20.46 -7.21 -6.82
C LEU A 152 21.30 -8.23 -6.05
N GLU A 153 22.31 -7.78 -5.30
CA GLU A 153 23.12 -8.66 -4.44
C GLU A 153 22.26 -9.33 -3.36
N LEU A 154 21.36 -8.58 -2.72
CA LEU A 154 20.41 -9.13 -1.75
C LEU A 154 19.49 -10.19 -2.40
N LEU A 155 18.97 -9.91 -3.59
CA LEU A 155 18.14 -10.88 -4.33
C LEU A 155 18.94 -12.13 -4.73
N LYS A 156 20.20 -11.99 -5.14
CA LYS A 156 21.08 -13.14 -5.40
C LYS A 156 21.29 -13.99 -4.15
N LYS A 157 21.55 -13.35 -2.98
CA LYS A 157 21.65 -14.06 -1.70
C LYS A 157 20.39 -14.87 -1.39
N GLN A 158 19.21 -14.30 -1.62
CA GLN A 158 17.94 -15.00 -1.40
C GLN A 158 17.75 -16.18 -2.36
N ILE A 159 18.05 -16.02 -3.63
CA ILE A 159 17.91 -17.09 -4.63
C ILE A 159 18.88 -18.24 -4.33
N ASN A 160 20.11 -17.93 -3.93
CA ASN A 160 21.12 -18.95 -3.59
C ASN A 160 20.75 -19.80 -2.35
N ARG A 161 19.82 -19.36 -1.52
CA ARG A 161 19.28 -20.17 -0.41
C ARG A 161 18.25 -21.21 -0.87
N ILE A 162 17.70 -21.05 -2.04
CA ILE A 162 16.66 -21.92 -2.58
C ILE A 162 17.32 -23.15 -3.21
N TYR A 163 16.98 -24.35 -2.72
CA TYR A 163 17.50 -25.59 -3.30
C TYR A 163 16.93 -25.81 -4.71
N LYS A 164 17.82 -25.94 -5.70
CA LYS A 164 17.45 -26.12 -7.13
C LYS A 164 16.40 -25.11 -7.60
N PRO A 165 16.71 -23.80 -7.59
CA PRO A 165 15.74 -22.76 -7.85
C PRO A 165 15.17 -22.85 -9.27
N ALA A 166 13.85 -22.98 -9.39
CA ALA A 166 13.14 -22.92 -10.67
C ALA A 166 12.68 -21.48 -10.95
N ASN A 167 12.70 -21.07 -12.21
CA ASN A 167 12.30 -19.72 -12.64
C ASN A 167 10.87 -19.34 -12.20
N SER A 168 9.96 -20.31 -12.13
CA SER A 168 8.58 -20.13 -11.68
C SER A 168 8.41 -20.14 -10.15
N GLN A 169 9.47 -20.48 -9.40
CA GLN A 169 9.42 -20.55 -7.95
C GLN A 169 9.32 -19.14 -7.34
N ARG A 170 8.57 -19.03 -6.24
CA ARG A 170 8.47 -17.77 -5.48
C ARG A 170 9.78 -17.43 -4.81
N LEU A 171 10.11 -16.14 -4.79
CA LEU A 171 11.27 -15.61 -4.05
C LEU A 171 11.10 -15.74 -2.54
N PHE A 172 9.84 -15.65 -2.06
CA PHE A 172 9.49 -15.70 -0.64
C PHE A 172 8.42 -16.78 -0.45
N ASP A 173 8.66 -17.71 0.46
CA ASP A 173 7.80 -18.87 0.72
C ASP A 173 6.75 -18.66 1.80
N PHE A 174 6.58 -17.41 2.24
CA PHE A 174 5.64 -17.02 3.26
C PHE A 174 4.47 -16.17 2.72
N GLY A 175 3.43 -16.03 3.56
CA GLY A 175 2.27 -15.18 3.29
C GLY A 175 2.29 -13.86 4.08
N ARG A 176 1.25 -13.05 3.88
CA ARG A 176 1.11 -11.73 4.53
C ARG A 176 1.09 -11.78 6.06
N GLY A 177 0.49 -12.84 6.62
CA GLY A 177 0.40 -13.03 8.08
C GLY A 177 1.78 -13.14 8.71
N TYR A 178 2.63 -13.99 8.14
CA TYR A 178 4.02 -14.15 8.56
C TYR A 178 4.79 -12.83 8.45
N ALA A 179 4.78 -12.20 7.26
CA ALA A 179 5.48 -10.95 7.04
C ALA A 179 5.07 -9.86 8.06
N ARG A 180 3.75 -9.76 8.37
CA ARG A 180 3.26 -8.81 9.36
C ARG A 180 3.76 -9.13 10.77
N LYS A 181 3.74 -10.39 11.18
CA LYS A 181 4.22 -10.82 12.49
C LYS A 181 5.69 -10.47 12.67
N ARG A 182 6.54 -10.88 11.71
CA ARG A 182 7.99 -10.60 11.73
C ARG A 182 8.28 -9.10 11.71
N PHE A 183 7.55 -8.32 10.90
CA PHE A 183 7.70 -6.86 10.88
C PHE A 183 7.49 -6.25 12.27
N LEU A 184 6.44 -6.64 12.99
CA LEU A 184 6.12 -6.11 14.32
C LEU A 184 7.18 -6.53 15.36
N GLU A 185 7.66 -7.77 15.31
CA GLU A 185 8.73 -8.27 16.17
C GLU A 185 10.02 -7.45 15.99
N TYR A 186 10.43 -7.21 14.74
CA TYR A 186 11.64 -6.43 14.44
C TYR A 186 11.48 -4.93 14.76
N VAL A 187 10.30 -4.36 14.59
CA VAL A 187 10.02 -2.99 15.03
C VAL A 187 10.22 -2.86 16.54
N GLU A 188 9.81 -3.84 17.30
CA GLU A 188 9.95 -3.86 18.75
C GLU A 188 11.41 -4.03 19.19
N LEU A 189 12.14 -4.96 18.56
CA LEU A 189 13.57 -5.20 18.79
C LEU A 189 14.44 -4.00 18.44
N SER A 190 14.17 -3.36 17.31
CA SER A 190 14.93 -2.19 16.84
C SER A 190 14.62 -0.90 17.57
N LYS A 191 13.54 -0.87 18.36
CA LYS A 191 13.06 0.33 19.08
C LYS A 191 12.85 1.54 18.17
N VAL A 192 12.54 1.33 16.90
CA VAL A 192 12.15 2.39 15.98
C VAL A 192 10.68 2.76 16.15
N LYS A 193 10.28 3.90 15.63
CA LYS A 193 8.89 4.35 15.65
C LYS A 193 7.95 3.30 15.02
N LYS A 194 6.84 2.98 15.68
CA LYS A 194 5.84 2.05 15.14
C LYS A 194 5.16 2.65 13.91
N ILE A 195 5.26 1.95 12.78
CA ILE A 195 4.57 2.25 11.54
C ILE A 195 3.85 0.98 11.03
N ARG A 196 2.99 1.12 10.04
CA ARG A 196 2.45 -0.05 9.32
C ARG A 196 3.47 -0.50 8.28
N MET A 197 3.54 -1.78 7.97
CA MET A 197 4.42 -2.30 6.91
C MET A 197 4.18 -1.61 5.55
N HIS A 198 2.94 -1.17 5.26
CA HIS A 198 2.64 -0.39 4.06
C HIS A 198 3.30 1.00 4.07
N ASP A 199 3.59 1.54 5.24
CA ASP A 199 4.20 2.86 5.38
C ASP A 199 5.69 2.86 4.98
N LEU A 200 6.34 1.67 4.81
CA LEU A 200 7.65 1.55 4.15
C LEU A 200 7.62 2.10 2.72
N ARG A 201 6.50 1.92 2.02
CA ARG A 201 6.29 2.52 0.70
C ARG A 201 6.16 4.04 0.77
N HIS A 202 5.51 4.56 1.81
CA HIS A 202 5.45 5.99 2.07
C HIS A 202 6.84 6.54 2.42
N SER A 203 7.61 5.81 3.23
CA SER A 203 9.00 6.16 3.56
C SER A 203 9.88 6.23 2.31
N HIS A 204 9.77 5.24 1.40
CA HIS A 204 10.45 5.25 0.10
C HIS A 204 10.12 6.50 -0.73
N ALA A 205 8.84 6.82 -0.87
CA ALA A 205 8.41 7.97 -1.65
C ALA A 205 8.91 9.29 -1.03
N SER A 206 8.76 9.45 0.29
CA SER A 206 9.24 10.63 1.02
C SER A 206 10.75 10.79 0.91
N PHE A 207 11.51 9.69 1.02
CA PHE A 207 12.96 9.69 0.81
C PHE A 207 13.34 10.20 -0.59
N LEU A 208 12.66 9.73 -1.64
CA LEU A 208 12.94 10.18 -3.01
C LEU A 208 12.57 11.65 -3.23
N ILE A 209 11.45 12.11 -2.64
CA ILE A 209 11.04 13.53 -2.69
C ILE A 209 12.09 14.42 -2.03
N GLN A 210 12.55 14.06 -0.83
CA GLN A 210 13.61 14.78 -0.12
C GLN A 210 14.95 14.82 -0.89
N LYS A 211 15.19 13.85 -1.77
CA LYS A 211 16.34 13.82 -2.69
C LYS A 211 16.09 14.58 -4.00
N GLY A 212 14.97 15.27 -4.14
CA GLY A 212 14.64 16.09 -5.31
C GLY A 212 14.19 15.28 -6.54
N VAL A 213 13.81 14.02 -6.38
CA VAL A 213 13.32 13.21 -7.49
C VAL A 213 11.94 13.70 -7.94
N ASN A 214 11.76 13.86 -9.25
CA ASN A 214 10.51 14.32 -9.84
C ASN A 214 9.32 13.41 -9.46
N ILE A 215 8.21 14.03 -9.04
CA ILE A 215 7.01 13.32 -8.55
C ILE A 215 6.37 12.41 -9.59
N LEU A 216 6.47 12.76 -10.89
CA LEU A 216 5.99 11.89 -11.97
C LEU A 216 6.78 10.57 -12.02
N ALA A 217 8.11 10.67 -11.86
CA ALA A 217 8.98 9.49 -11.81
C ALA A 217 8.66 8.61 -10.59
N ILE A 218 8.42 9.23 -9.43
CA ILE A 218 8.01 8.53 -8.22
C ILE A 218 6.65 7.85 -8.42
N SER A 219 5.66 8.55 -8.95
CA SER A 219 4.32 8.02 -9.23
C SER A 219 4.36 6.79 -10.15
N LYS A 220 5.13 6.88 -11.25
CA LYS A 220 5.37 5.76 -12.18
C LYS A 220 6.06 4.57 -11.48
N ARG A 221 7.11 4.84 -10.69
CA ARG A 221 7.82 3.81 -9.93
C ARG A 221 6.91 3.08 -8.96
N LEU A 222 6.04 3.81 -8.27
CA LEU A 222 5.06 3.26 -7.35
C LEU A 222 3.92 2.52 -8.06
N GLY A 223 3.61 2.84 -9.32
CA GLY A 223 2.46 2.29 -10.06
C GLY A 223 1.15 2.86 -9.50
N HIS A 224 1.08 4.18 -9.36
CA HIS A 224 -0.17 4.89 -9.10
C HIS A 224 -0.86 5.18 -10.43
N GLU A 225 -2.16 4.89 -10.50
CA GLU A 225 -2.98 5.13 -11.68
C GLU A 225 -3.18 6.63 -11.95
N ASP A 226 -3.36 7.40 -10.90
CA ASP A 226 -3.50 8.85 -10.94
C ASP A 226 -2.38 9.49 -10.11
N ILE A 227 -1.64 10.41 -10.73
CA ILE A 227 -0.62 11.23 -10.05
C ILE A 227 -1.17 12.02 -8.88
N LYS A 228 -2.47 12.40 -8.93
CA LYS A 228 -3.15 13.07 -7.82
C LYS A 228 -3.08 12.27 -6.52
N MET A 229 -3.01 10.94 -6.58
CA MET A 229 -2.81 10.10 -5.40
C MET A 229 -1.46 10.40 -4.73
N THR A 230 -0.40 10.56 -5.53
CA THR A 230 0.94 10.90 -5.02
C THR A 230 0.98 12.33 -4.53
N LEU A 231 0.47 13.29 -5.32
CA LEU A 231 0.42 14.70 -4.94
C LEU A 231 -0.34 14.93 -3.64
N ASN A 232 -1.57 14.42 -3.53
CA ASN A 232 -2.39 14.60 -2.32
C ASN A 232 -1.78 13.95 -1.07
N THR A 233 -1.00 12.88 -1.26
CA THR A 233 -0.36 12.17 -0.15
C THR A 233 0.87 12.92 0.36
N TYR A 234 1.65 13.53 -0.54
CA TYR A 234 2.97 14.09 -0.23
C TYR A 234 3.04 15.62 -0.43
N ALA A 235 1.91 16.30 -0.66
CA ALA A 235 1.86 17.74 -0.88
C ALA A 235 2.59 18.56 0.20
N HIS A 236 2.42 18.14 1.47
CA HIS A 236 3.04 18.80 2.62
C HIS A 236 4.57 18.79 2.59
N LEU A 237 5.21 17.82 1.92
CA LEU A 237 6.67 17.77 1.76
C LEU A 237 7.20 18.79 0.75
N TYR A 238 6.30 19.33 -0.09
CA TYR A 238 6.67 20.38 -1.07
C TYR A 238 6.57 21.80 -0.51
N GLU A 239 6.00 22.00 0.67
CA GLU A 239 6.02 23.32 1.34
C GLU A 239 7.45 23.75 1.69
N GLU A 240 8.32 22.81 2.02
CA GLU A 240 9.75 23.07 2.23
C GLU A 240 10.50 23.40 0.93
N GLU A 241 10.06 22.88 -0.21
CA GLU A 241 10.64 23.15 -1.53
C GLU A 241 10.39 24.61 -1.97
N ASN A 242 9.30 25.25 -1.53
CA ASN A 242 9.07 26.66 -1.80
C ASN A 242 10.16 27.55 -1.19
N LYS A 243 10.67 27.21 0.01
CA LYS A 243 11.79 27.93 0.63
C LYS A 243 13.07 27.77 -0.19
N ARG A 244 13.37 26.54 -0.63
CA ARG A 244 14.53 26.26 -1.51
C ARG A 244 14.43 26.99 -2.83
N MET A 245 13.23 27.12 -3.41
CA MET A 245 13.00 27.86 -4.65
C MET A 245 13.36 29.35 -4.47
N ILE A 246 12.94 29.96 -3.37
CA ILE A 246 13.29 31.35 -3.03
C ILE A 246 14.80 31.49 -2.85
N ASP A 247 15.46 30.54 -2.15
CA ASP A 247 16.90 30.55 -1.93
C ASP A 247 17.69 30.43 -3.25
N ILE A 248 17.17 29.70 -4.24
CA ILE A 248 17.77 29.59 -5.58
C ILE A 248 17.60 30.92 -6.35
N LEU A 249 16.38 31.50 -6.33
CA LEU A 249 16.08 32.74 -7.01
C LEU A 249 16.88 33.93 -6.44
N ASN A 250 17.14 33.91 -5.13
CA ASN A 250 17.95 34.96 -4.48
C ASN A 250 19.46 34.87 -4.80
N LYS A 251 19.93 33.79 -5.42
CA LYS A 251 21.33 33.59 -5.81
C LYS A 251 21.64 33.96 -7.27
N ILE A 252 20.61 34.34 -8.03
CA ILE A 252 20.70 34.83 -9.41
C ILE A 252 20.83 36.36 -9.39
#